data_756617b5eaf75ec37e562084c5226d58
#
_entry.id   756617b5eaf75ec37e562084c5226d58
#
_cell.length_a   1.000
_cell.length_b   1.000
_cell.length_c   1.000
_cell.angle_alpha   90.00
_cell.angle_beta   90.00
_cell.angle_gamma   90.00
#
_symmetry.space_group_name_H-M   'P 1'
#
loop_
_entity.id
_entity.type
_entity.pdbx_description
1 polymer ?
#
loop_
_entity_poly.entity_id
_entity_poly.type
_entity_poly.pdbx_seq_one_letter_code
_entity_poly.pdbx_strand_id
1 'polypeptide(L)'
;MLKVVHKVASWILKRRIEQMEYFMAHPHEVQAQIFKHLVAHGALTTFGRKYGLRPDVSLRDFQAHVPISTYEELYPWIEKEFYGGDSILWPGKRKWFSKSSGTTNDKSKYIPVTEESLEECHYKAGQDMLAMYFDQNPESQLFTGKGLSIGGSLYDHPEGLPIRYGDVSAVITENLPRFYELARTPRKEVAFMSSWEEKIDVMARELYDEDVTSFAGVPTWTIVLIHHLLDTYGIEDGDIRAIWPNLEVFFHGGVSFEPYRTQFDRVISGKMSYMDIYNASEGYFAFQHDLTKRDLLLLLDHGVFYEFVPLDRLDEDHPPAFTLDQIELGVNYA
;
A
#
# COMPACT_ATOMS: atom_id res chain seq x y z
N MET A 1 21.16 0.86 -20.35
CA MET A 1 19.79 0.33 -20.29
C MET A 1 18.93 1.16 -19.35
N LEU A 2 19.30 1.36 -18.10
CA LEU A 2 18.54 2.11 -17.08
C LEU A 2 18.23 3.57 -17.48
N LYS A 3 19.14 4.32 -18.12
CA LYS A 3 18.87 5.70 -18.61
C LYS A 3 17.74 5.78 -19.65
N VAL A 4 17.53 4.73 -20.43
CA VAL A 4 16.41 4.66 -21.39
C VAL A 4 15.13 4.33 -20.64
N VAL A 5 15.18 3.41 -19.68
CA VAL A 5 14.07 3.09 -18.79
C VAL A 5 13.62 4.35 -18.03
N HIS A 6 14.55 5.13 -17.51
CA HIS A 6 14.25 6.40 -16.82
C HIS A 6 13.45 7.38 -17.71
N LYS A 7 13.88 7.60 -18.96
CA LYS A 7 13.16 8.51 -19.88
C LYS A 7 11.76 8.02 -20.24
N VAL A 8 11.60 6.71 -20.44
CA VAL A 8 10.29 6.11 -20.75
C VAL A 8 9.39 6.14 -19.53
N ALA A 9 9.91 5.81 -18.36
CA ALA A 9 9.17 5.86 -17.10
C ALA A 9 8.68 7.29 -16.82
N SER A 10 9.54 8.31 -16.88
CA SER A 10 9.13 9.69 -16.64
C SER A 10 8.08 10.20 -17.65
N TRP A 11 8.08 9.71 -18.89
CA TRP A 11 7.03 10.05 -19.85
C TRP A 11 5.69 9.39 -19.52
N ILE A 12 5.70 8.12 -19.13
CA ILE A 12 4.47 7.40 -18.68
C ILE A 12 3.90 8.06 -17.42
N LEU A 13 4.77 8.40 -16.47
CA LEU A 13 4.39 8.98 -15.19
C LEU A 13 3.73 10.37 -15.34
N LYS A 14 4.12 11.18 -16.34
CA LYS A 14 3.46 12.48 -16.59
C LYS A 14 1.95 12.36 -16.84
N ARG A 15 1.49 11.31 -17.52
CA ARG A 15 0.05 11.08 -17.72
C ARG A 15 -0.70 10.80 -16.42
N ARG A 16 -0.01 10.26 -15.42
CA ARG A 16 -0.60 10.03 -14.09
C ARG A 16 -0.85 11.33 -13.36
N ILE A 17 0.01 12.34 -13.53
CA ILE A 17 -0.20 13.67 -12.95
C ILE A 17 -1.51 14.27 -13.44
N GLU A 18 -1.77 14.26 -14.74
CA GLU A 18 -3.03 14.78 -15.32
C GLU A 18 -4.28 14.08 -14.72
N GLN A 19 -4.20 12.77 -14.45
CA GLN A 19 -5.29 12.02 -13.84
C GLN A 19 -5.47 12.38 -12.36
N MET A 20 -4.37 12.60 -11.63
CA MET A 20 -4.42 13.07 -10.24
C MET A 20 -5.01 14.49 -10.17
N GLU A 21 -4.60 15.40 -11.04
CA GLU A 21 -5.20 16.73 -11.15
C GLU A 21 -6.70 16.65 -11.45
N TYR A 22 -7.12 15.69 -12.28
CA TYR A 22 -8.54 15.50 -12.59
C TYR A 22 -9.34 15.08 -11.34
N PHE A 23 -8.91 14.07 -10.59
CA PHE A 23 -9.67 13.66 -9.41
C PHE A 23 -9.63 14.72 -8.28
N MET A 24 -8.56 15.50 -8.16
CA MET A 24 -8.51 16.64 -7.25
C MET A 24 -9.51 17.74 -7.63
N ALA A 25 -9.70 17.97 -8.93
CA ALA A 25 -10.64 18.97 -9.43
C ALA A 25 -12.10 18.47 -9.43
N HIS A 26 -12.33 17.15 -9.52
CA HIS A 26 -13.64 16.52 -9.67
C HIS A 26 -13.88 15.39 -8.64
N PRO A 27 -13.64 15.63 -7.34
CA PRO A 27 -13.61 14.56 -6.33
C PRO A 27 -14.95 13.81 -6.21
N HIS A 28 -16.06 14.54 -6.25
CA HIS A 28 -17.41 13.96 -6.08
C HIS A 28 -17.84 13.14 -7.31
N GLU A 29 -17.49 13.59 -8.50
CA GLU A 29 -17.78 12.86 -9.73
C GLU A 29 -17.03 11.53 -9.76
N VAL A 30 -15.74 11.55 -9.43
CA VAL A 30 -14.88 10.37 -9.40
C VAL A 30 -15.39 9.36 -8.37
N GLN A 31 -15.70 9.81 -7.16
CA GLN A 31 -16.24 8.94 -6.10
C GLN A 31 -17.61 8.36 -6.47
N ALA A 32 -18.46 9.12 -7.15
CA ALA A 32 -19.73 8.60 -7.66
C ALA A 32 -19.54 7.51 -8.75
N GLN A 33 -18.51 7.62 -9.58
CA GLN A 33 -18.16 6.59 -10.56
C GLN A 33 -17.63 5.32 -9.88
N ILE A 34 -16.75 5.47 -8.88
CA ILE A 34 -16.24 4.35 -8.06
C ILE A 34 -17.39 3.64 -7.35
N PHE A 35 -18.29 4.37 -6.70
CA PHE A 35 -19.47 3.79 -6.05
C PHE A 35 -20.29 2.93 -7.03
N LYS A 36 -20.63 3.46 -8.20
CA LYS A 36 -21.40 2.71 -9.22
C LYS A 36 -20.67 1.45 -9.66
N HIS A 37 -19.37 1.52 -9.85
CA HIS A 37 -18.55 0.36 -10.22
C HIS A 37 -18.60 -0.73 -9.14
N LEU A 38 -18.36 -0.34 -7.88
CA LEU A 38 -18.34 -1.26 -6.75
C LEU A 38 -19.69 -1.94 -6.51
N VAL A 39 -20.79 -1.19 -6.53
CA VAL A 39 -22.13 -1.78 -6.32
C VAL A 39 -22.57 -2.68 -7.47
N ALA A 40 -22.19 -2.36 -8.72
CA ALA A 40 -22.48 -3.21 -9.88
C ALA A 40 -21.79 -4.58 -9.76
N HIS A 41 -20.54 -4.63 -9.30
CA HIS A 41 -19.82 -5.88 -9.04
C HIS A 41 -20.35 -6.56 -7.78
N GLY A 42 -20.56 -5.81 -6.71
CA GLY A 42 -21.13 -6.29 -5.45
C GLY A 42 -22.47 -6.99 -5.64
N ALA A 43 -23.32 -6.51 -6.54
CA ALA A 43 -24.62 -7.12 -6.85
C ALA A 43 -24.51 -8.58 -7.37
N LEU A 44 -23.36 -8.97 -7.91
CA LEU A 44 -23.10 -10.32 -8.41
C LEU A 44 -22.71 -11.30 -7.29
N THR A 45 -22.50 -10.84 -6.09
CA THR A 45 -21.95 -11.60 -4.96
C THR A 45 -23.04 -12.19 -4.06
N THR A 46 -22.65 -13.11 -3.20
CA THR A 46 -23.54 -13.66 -2.16
C THR A 46 -23.87 -12.60 -1.10
N PHE A 47 -22.90 -11.77 -0.74
CA PHE A 47 -23.08 -10.62 0.16
C PHE A 47 -24.06 -9.61 -0.44
N GLY A 48 -23.84 -9.20 -1.69
CA GLY A 48 -24.70 -8.24 -2.37
C GLY A 48 -26.17 -8.71 -2.46
N ARG A 49 -26.38 -9.99 -2.79
CA ARG A 49 -27.74 -10.57 -2.81
C ARG A 49 -28.42 -10.53 -1.44
N LYS A 50 -27.69 -10.78 -0.35
CA LYS A 50 -28.22 -10.71 1.01
C LYS A 50 -28.72 -9.30 1.35
N TYR A 51 -27.96 -8.28 0.94
CA TYR A 51 -28.28 -6.88 1.24
C TYR A 51 -29.04 -6.16 0.12
N GLY A 52 -29.53 -6.90 -0.87
CA GLY A 52 -30.36 -6.37 -1.95
C GLY A 52 -29.64 -5.42 -2.90
N LEU A 53 -28.29 -5.55 -3.05
CA LEU A 53 -27.54 -4.73 -3.97
C LEU A 53 -27.98 -4.98 -5.42
N ARG A 54 -28.13 -3.91 -6.16
CA ARG A 54 -28.40 -3.87 -7.59
C ARG A 54 -27.47 -2.88 -8.25
N PRO A 55 -27.15 -3.02 -9.55
CA PRO A 55 -26.26 -2.09 -10.25
C PRO A 55 -26.71 -0.63 -10.24
N ASP A 56 -28.01 -0.40 -10.05
CA ASP A 56 -28.67 0.91 -10.03
C ASP A 56 -29.04 1.40 -8.61
N VAL A 57 -28.55 0.70 -7.56
CA VAL A 57 -28.86 1.10 -6.17
C VAL A 57 -28.36 2.53 -5.91
N SER A 58 -29.25 3.35 -5.28
CA SER A 58 -28.83 4.67 -4.85
C SER A 58 -27.91 4.60 -3.62
N LEU A 59 -27.06 5.62 -3.44
CA LEU A 59 -26.23 5.71 -2.22
C LEU A 59 -27.08 5.67 -0.95
N ARG A 60 -28.21 6.36 -0.92
CA ARG A 60 -29.13 6.35 0.21
C ARG A 60 -29.66 4.95 0.52
N ASP A 61 -30.06 4.19 -0.52
CA ASP A 61 -30.55 2.83 -0.34
C ASP A 61 -29.42 1.89 0.06
N PHE A 62 -28.20 2.09 -0.47
CA PHE A 62 -27.00 1.36 -0.04
C PHE A 62 -26.76 1.56 1.45
N GLN A 63 -26.68 2.80 1.92
CA GLN A 63 -26.48 3.15 3.34
C GLN A 63 -27.60 2.64 4.26
N ALA A 64 -28.83 2.54 3.74
CA ALA A 64 -29.97 2.03 4.51
C ALA A 64 -29.98 0.51 4.66
N HIS A 65 -29.36 -0.25 3.75
CA HIS A 65 -29.43 -1.70 3.73
C HIS A 65 -28.11 -2.40 4.04
N VAL A 66 -26.96 -1.78 3.71
CA VAL A 66 -25.64 -2.32 3.97
C VAL A 66 -25.10 -1.73 5.27
N PRO A 67 -24.92 -2.53 6.32
CA PRO A 67 -24.43 -2.00 7.60
C PRO A 67 -22.96 -1.63 7.51
N ILE A 68 -22.57 -0.59 8.25
CA ILE A 68 -21.16 -0.39 8.63
C ILE A 68 -20.78 -1.59 9.50
N SER A 69 -19.71 -2.27 9.16
CA SER A 69 -19.34 -3.53 9.78
C SER A 69 -17.90 -3.51 10.25
N THR A 70 -17.68 -4.05 11.44
CA THR A 70 -16.34 -4.39 11.93
C THR A 70 -15.76 -5.57 11.14
N TYR A 71 -14.45 -5.80 11.29
CA TYR A 71 -13.83 -7.00 10.71
C TYR A 71 -14.48 -8.29 11.23
N GLU A 72 -14.79 -8.35 12.51
CA GLU A 72 -15.40 -9.51 13.18
C GLU A 72 -16.77 -9.85 12.59
N GLU A 73 -17.55 -8.84 12.21
CA GLU A 73 -18.85 -9.00 11.55
C GLU A 73 -18.72 -9.42 10.09
N LEU A 74 -17.66 -8.98 9.39
CA LEU A 74 -17.34 -9.40 8.04
C LEU A 74 -16.63 -10.76 7.98
N TYR A 75 -15.97 -11.18 9.06
CA TYR A 75 -15.17 -12.41 9.09
C TYR A 75 -15.90 -13.66 8.58
N PRO A 76 -17.18 -13.92 8.91
CA PRO A 76 -17.90 -15.09 8.38
C PRO A 76 -18.02 -15.13 6.85
N TRP A 77 -17.93 -13.98 6.18
CA TRP A 77 -17.91 -13.87 4.71
C TRP A 77 -16.51 -14.09 4.17
N ILE A 78 -15.53 -13.47 4.80
CA ILE A 78 -14.10 -13.60 4.49
C ILE A 78 -13.68 -15.07 4.64
N GLU A 79 -14.09 -15.73 5.72
CA GLU A 79 -13.80 -17.13 5.98
C GLU A 79 -14.31 -18.05 4.86
N LYS A 80 -15.53 -17.81 4.35
CA LYS A 80 -16.06 -18.56 3.21
C LYS A 80 -15.18 -18.42 1.96
N GLU A 81 -14.67 -17.21 1.66
CA GLU A 81 -13.73 -17.01 0.55
C GLU A 81 -12.39 -17.68 0.82
N PHE A 82 -11.87 -17.59 2.07
CA PHE A 82 -10.62 -18.23 2.47
C PHE A 82 -10.66 -19.75 2.29
N TYR A 83 -11.81 -20.38 2.52
CA TYR A 83 -12.04 -21.81 2.27
C TYR A 83 -12.59 -22.09 0.86
N GLY A 84 -12.31 -21.24 -0.12
CA GLY A 84 -12.53 -21.49 -1.55
C GLY A 84 -13.93 -21.16 -2.05
N GLY A 85 -14.74 -20.44 -1.28
CA GLY A 85 -16.04 -19.92 -1.72
C GLY A 85 -15.90 -19.03 -2.96
N ASP A 86 -16.88 -19.10 -3.85
CA ASP A 86 -16.94 -18.34 -5.09
C ASP A 86 -17.90 -17.17 -4.96
N SER A 87 -17.47 -15.98 -5.41
CA SER A 87 -18.31 -14.78 -5.47
C SER A 87 -19.04 -14.47 -4.15
N ILE A 88 -18.31 -14.50 -3.02
CA ILE A 88 -18.85 -14.21 -1.70
C ILE A 88 -18.93 -12.69 -1.47
N LEU A 89 -17.78 -11.99 -1.41
CA LEU A 89 -17.65 -10.54 -1.23
C LEU A 89 -17.36 -9.81 -2.54
N TRP A 90 -16.65 -10.44 -3.45
CA TRP A 90 -16.31 -9.95 -4.78
C TRP A 90 -16.44 -11.07 -5.81
N PRO A 91 -16.78 -10.79 -7.09
CA PRO A 91 -16.95 -11.84 -8.11
C PRO A 91 -15.72 -12.71 -8.29
N GLY A 92 -15.93 -14.02 -8.49
CA GLY A 92 -14.90 -15.02 -8.70
C GLY A 92 -14.23 -15.52 -7.40
N LYS A 93 -13.27 -16.43 -7.56
CA LYS A 93 -12.54 -17.06 -6.44
C LYS A 93 -11.32 -16.25 -6.07
N ARG A 94 -11.02 -16.21 -4.76
CA ARG A 94 -9.79 -15.59 -4.25
C ARG A 94 -8.61 -16.53 -4.41
N LYS A 95 -7.47 -15.97 -4.82
CA LYS A 95 -6.17 -16.65 -4.85
C LYS A 95 -5.24 -16.13 -3.75
N TRP A 96 -5.50 -14.90 -3.27
CA TRP A 96 -4.63 -14.17 -2.38
C TRP A 96 -5.40 -13.57 -1.21
N PHE A 97 -4.75 -13.63 -0.03
CA PHE A 97 -5.19 -12.90 1.15
C PHE A 97 -4.02 -12.15 1.76
N SER A 98 -4.24 -10.91 2.14
CA SER A 98 -3.32 -10.15 2.95
C SER A 98 -3.53 -10.48 4.41
N LYS A 99 -2.44 -10.80 5.12
CA LYS A 99 -2.45 -11.07 6.56
C LYS A 99 -1.97 -9.81 7.29
N SER A 100 -2.84 -9.15 8.04
CA SER A 100 -2.45 -8.04 8.89
C SER A 100 -2.16 -8.50 10.32
N SER A 101 -1.22 -7.83 10.99
CA SER A 101 -1.03 -7.97 12.44
C SER A 101 -2.20 -7.26 13.13
N GLY A 102 -3.25 -8.00 13.50
CA GLY A 102 -4.42 -7.42 14.17
C GLY A 102 -4.01 -6.71 15.47
N THR A 103 -4.41 -5.45 15.60
CA THR A 103 -4.13 -4.64 16.80
C THR A 103 -5.14 -4.87 17.93
N THR A 104 -6.28 -5.52 17.66
CA THR A 104 -7.42 -5.52 18.60
C THR A 104 -7.59 -6.79 19.44
N ASN A 105 -7.05 -7.97 19.06
CA ASN A 105 -7.27 -9.23 19.81
C ASN A 105 -6.18 -10.28 19.60
N ASP A 106 -4.92 -9.93 19.35
CA ASP A 106 -3.80 -10.84 19.06
C ASP A 106 -4.05 -11.87 17.92
N LYS A 107 -5.15 -11.74 17.16
CA LYS A 107 -5.46 -12.59 16.01
C LYS A 107 -5.17 -11.85 14.72
N SER A 108 -4.39 -12.48 13.86
CA SER A 108 -4.16 -11.97 12.51
C SER A 108 -5.47 -11.88 11.74
N LYS A 109 -5.66 -10.77 11.02
CA LYS A 109 -6.79 -10.57 10.11
C LYS A 109 -6.41 -10.99 8.71
N TYR A 110 -7.33 -11.62 7.99
CA TYR A 110 -7.16 -12.02 6.60
C TYR A 110 -8.04 -11.15 5.72
N ILE A 111 -7.43 -10.38 4.83
CA ILE A 111 -8.13 -9.48 3.92
C ILE A 111 -8.06 -10.08 2.51
N PRO A 112 -9.20 -10.36 1.85
CA PRO A 112 -9.22 -10.86 0.49
C PRO A 112 -8.55 -9.87 -0.48
N VAL A 113 -7.65 -10.36 -1.34
CA VAL A 113 -6.99 -9.55 -2.36
C VAL A 113 -7.46 -9.99 -3.73
N THR A 114 -8.01 -9.06 -4.50
CA THR A 114 -8.49 -9.27 -5.87
C THR A 114 -7.43 -8.83 -6.88
N GLU A 115 -7.56 -9.27 -8.13
CA GLU A 115 -6.71 -8.77 -9.22
C GLU A 115 -6.96 -7.27 -9.43
N GLU A 116 -8.22 -6.82 -9.35
CA GLU A 116 -8.59 -5.42 -9.43
C GLU A 116 -7.99 -4.58 -8.30
N SER A 117 -7.98 -5.09 -7.05
CA SER A 117 -7.35 -4.36 -5.94
C SER A 117 -5.84 -4.24 -6.10
N LEU A 118 -5.17 -5.20 -6.72
CA LEU A 118 -3.76 -5.08 -7.06
C LEU A 118 -3.53 -4.04 -8.17
N GLU A 119 -4.29 -4.12 -9.27
CA GLU A 119 -4.08 -3.27 -10.44
C GLU A 119 -4.60 -1.84 -10.24
N GLU A 120 -5.86 -1.70 -9.80
CA GLU A 120 -6.54 -0.41 -9.72
C GLU A 120 -6.31 0.33 -8.40
N CYS A 121 -5.78 -0.35 -7.37
CA CYS A 121 -5.43 0.27 -6.10
C CYS A 121 -3.92 0.27 -5.87
N HIS A 122 -3.31 -0.86 -5.54
CA HIS A 122 -1.91 -0.89 -5.10
C HIS A 122 -0.90 -0.49 -6.16
N TYR A 123 -0.97 -1.04 -7.38
CA TYR A 123 0.00 -0.72 -8.44
C TYR A 123 -0.22 0.69 -8.99
N LYS A 124 -1.48 1.09 -9.17
CA LYS A 124 -1.84 2.42 -9.60
C LYS A 124 -1.34 3.48 -8.62
N ALA A 125 -1.59 3.29 -7.31
CA ALA A 125 -1.11 4.19 -6.27
C ALA A 125 0.42 4.27 -6.21
N GLY A 126 1.12 3.13 -6.36
CA GLY A 126 2.57 3.12 -6.47
C GLY A 126 3.09 3.90 -7.68
N GLN A 127 2.40 3.82 -8.83
CA GLN A 127 2.74 4.63 -10.01
C GLN A 127 2.49 6.12 -9.78
N ASP A 128 1.39 6.47 -9.13
CA ASP A 128 1.04 7.87 -8.83
C ASP A 128 2.01 8.49 -7.82
N MET A 129 2.38 7.75 -6.78
CA MET A 129 3.41 8.13 -5.82
C MET A 129 4.74 8.44 -6.53
N LEU A 130 5.19 7.56 -7.42
CA LEU A 130 6.40 7.76 -8.21
C LEU A 130 6.26 8.96 -9.15
N ALA A 131 5.11 9.11 -9.82
CA ALA A 131 4.84 10.25 -10.70
C ALA A 131 4.95 11.58 -9.96
N MET A 132 4.34 11.67 -8.78
CA MET A 132 4.38 12.85 -7.93
C MET A 132 5.79 13.13 -7.42
N TYR A 133 6.55 12.10 -7.04
CA TYR A 133 7.94 12.27 -6.64
C TYR A 133 8.80 12.84 -7.77
N PHE A 134 8.67 12.32 -9.00
CA PHE A 134 9.39 12.81 -10.18
C PHE A 134 8.97 14.22 -10.59
N ASP A 135 7.69 14.56 -10.46
CA ASP A 135 7.22 15.92 -10.78
C ASP A 135 7.88 16.97 -9.87
N GLN A 136 8.03 16.65 -8.58
CA GLN A 136 8.71 17.51 -7.60
C GLN A 136 10.24 17.43 -7.66
N ASN A 137 10.80 16.37 -8.24
CA ASN A 137 12.24 16.15 -8.34
C ASN A 137 12.63 15.79 -9.78
N PRO A 138 12.61 16.76 -10.74
CA PRO A 138 12.88 16.48 -12.16
C PRO A 138 14.28 15.93 -12.44
N GLU A 139 15.25 16.20 -11.56
CA GLU A 139 16.63 15.71 -11.64
C GLU A 139 16.83 14.34 -10.97
N SER A 140 15.75 13.70 -10.48
CA SER A 140 15.81 12.41 -9.81
C SER A 140 16.50 11.34 -10.66
N GLN A 141 17.35 10.55 -10.02
CA GLN A 141 18.04 9.41 -10.60
C GLN A 141 17.49 8.06 -10.08
N LEU A 142 16.28 8.07 -9.52
CA LEU A 142 15.65 6.93 -8.82
C LEU A 142 15.77 5.59 -9.59
N PHE A 143 15.53 5.60 -10.89
CA PHE A 143 15.59 4.39 -11.74
C PHE A 143 16.97 4.13 -12.35
N THR A 144 18.02 4.78 -11.89
CA THR A 144 19.40 4.44 -12.32
C THR A 144 19.96 3.28 -11.50
N GLY A 145 19.44 3.06 -10.30
CA GLY A 145 19.72 1.94 -9.42
C GLY A 145 18.44 1.15 -9.06
N LYS A 146 18.46 0.48 -7.92
CA LYS A 146 17.38 -0.38 -7.45
C LYS A 146 16.64 0.21 -6.25
N GLY A 147 15.34 -0.06 -6.17
CA GLY A 147 14.54 0.20 -4.98
C GLY A 147 14.63 -0.97 -3.99
N LEU A 148 15.03 -0.70 -2.76
CA LEU A 148 14.99 -1.65 -1.67
C LEU A 148 13.59 -1.69 -1.06
N SER A 149 12.97 -2.87 -1.09
CA SER A 149 11.70 -3.13 -0.40
C SER A 149 11.85 -4.28 0.58
N ILE A 150 11.69 -3.99 1.86
CA ILE A 150 11.69 -5.01 2.92
C ILE A 150 10.27 -5.59 2.98
N GLY A 151 10.07 -6.69 2.25
CA GLY A 151 8.80 -7.40 2.19
C GLY A 151 8.58 -8.32 3.39
N GLY A 152 7.32 -8.66 3.63
CA GLY A 152 6.91 -9.71 4.55
C GLY A 152 6.97 -11.11 3.93
N SER A 153 6.39 -12.09 4.62
CA SER A 153 6.42 -13.49 4.22
C SER A 153 5.15 -13.93 3.51
N LEU A 154 5.24 -14.98 2.69
CA LEU A 154 4.12 -15.66 2.05
C LEU A 154 3.98 -17.08 2.58
N TYR A 155 2.74 -17.56 2.68
CA TYR A 155 2.37 -18.87 3.16
C TYR A 155 1.35 -19.53 2.23
N ASP A 156 1.41 -20.83 2.11
CA ASP A 156 0.40 -21.62 1.42
C ASP A 156 -0.80 -21.90 2.36
N HIS A 157 -1.96 -22.10 1.80
CA HIS A 157 -3.17 -22.41 2.56
C HIS A 157 -2.99 -23.70 3.38
N PRO A 158 -3.36 -23.74 4.68
CA PRO A 158 -3.10 -24.87 5.56
C PRO A 158 -3.81 -26.18 5.11
N GLU A 159 -4.90 -26.08 4.37
CA GLU A 159 -5.62 -27.24 3.82
C GLU A 159 -5.24 -27.56 2.37
N GLY A 160 -4.18 -26.96 1.84
CA GLY A 160 -3.68 -27.23 0.48
C GLY A 160 -4.56 -26.68 -0.64
N LEU A 161 -5.46 -25.74 -0.35
CA LEU A 161 -6.21 -25.03 -1.38
C LEU A 161 -5.27 -24.15 -2.23
N PRO A 162 -5.60 -23.84 -3.49
CA PRO A 162 -4.79 -22.97 -4.36
C PRO A 162 -4.94 -21.51 -3.97
N ILE A 163 -4.74 -21.24 -2.69
CA ILE A 163 -4.83 -19.93 -2.03
C ILE A 163 -3.50 -19.71 -1.28
N ARG A 164 -2.95 -18.52 -1.41
CA ARG A 164 -1.77 -18.10 -0.64
C ARG A 164 -2.10 -16.84 0.15
N TYR A 165 -1.42 -16.67 1.26
CA TYR A 165 -1.60 -15.50 2.12
C TYR A 165 -0.27 -15.01 2.71
N GLY A 166 -0.24 -13.76 3.14
CA GLY A 166 0.95 -13.18 3.75
C GLY A 166 0.82 -11.67 3.92
N ASP A 167 1.90 -11.01 4.25
CA ASP A 167 1.89 -9.55 4.34
C ASP A 167 1.53 -8.92 2.99
N VAL A 168 0.82 -7.78 3.02
CA VAL A 168 0.37 -7.11 1.78
C VAL A 168 1.53 -6.80 0.84
N SER A 169 2.68 -6.39 1.37
CA SER A 169 3.90 -6.13 0.59
C SER A 169 4.42 -7.38 -0.13
N ALA A 170 4.29 -8.56 0.49
CA ALA A 170 4.68 -9.82 -0.12
C ALA A 170 3.69 -10.23 -1.22
N VAL A 171 2.38 -10.09 -0.99
CA VAL A 171 1.34 -10.35 -2.00
C VAL A 171 1.52 -9.43 -3.21
N ILE A 172 1.71 -8.13 -2.99
CA ILE A 172 1.99 -7.16 -4.05
C ILE A 172 3.24 -7.58 -4.84
N THR A 173 4.36 -7.84 -4.15
CA THR A 173 5.64 -8.19 -4.79
C THR A 173 5.55 -9.48 -5.60
N GLU A 174 4.84 -10.50 -5.10
CA GLU A 174 4.70 -11.78 -5.81
C GLU A 174 3.95 -11.61 -7.14
N ASN A 175 2.97 -10.74 -7.18
CA ASN A 175 2.14 -10.50 -8.35
C ASN A 175 2.67 -9.40 -9.29
N LEU A 176 3.77 -8.71 -8.94
CA LEU A 176 4.38 -7.72 -9.83
C LEU A 176 4.84 -8.36 -11.16
N PRO A 177 4.65 -7.66 -12.28
CA PRO A 177 5.22 -8.07 -13.56
C PRO A 177 6.73 -8.29 -13.48
N ARG A 178 7.25 -9.32 -14.17
CA ARG A 178 8.67 -9.75 -14.08
C ARG A 178 9.70 -8.65 -14.36
N PHE A 179 9.37 -7.65 -15.17
CA PHE A 179 10.31 -6.58 -15.47
C PHE A 179 10.63 -5.68 -14.25
N TYR A 180 9.73 -5.63 -13.24
CA TYR A 180 10.02 -4.91 -12.00
C TYR A 180 11.12 -5.55 -11.16
N GLU A 181 11.40 -6.84 -11.36
CA GLU A 181 12.53 -7.53 -10.69
C GLU A 181 13.88 -6.91 -11.03
N LEU A 182 14.01 -6.24 -12.19
CA LEU A 182 15.24 -5.55 -12.59
C LEU A 182 15.50 -4.26 -11.80
N ALA A 183 14.43 -3.65 -11.27
CA ALA A 183 14.47 -2.37 -10.58
C ALA A 183 14.31 -2.49 -9.06
N ARG A 184 14.23 -3.71 -8.52
CA ARG A 184 14.05 -3.96 -7.09
C ARG A 184 15.13 -4.85 -6.48
N THR A 185 15.28 -4.73 -5.16
CA THR A 185 16.13 -5.58 -4.34
C THR A 185 15.48 -5.71 -2.94
N PRO A 186 15.73 -6.80 -2.19
CA PRO A 186 16.38 -8.03 -2.56
C PRO A 186 15.54 -8.87 -3.53
N ARG A 187 16.10 -9.93 -4.11
CA ARG A 187 15.34 -10.90 -4.92
C ARG A 187 14.23 -11.57 -4.09
N LYS A 188 13.17 -12.11 -4.76
CA LYS A 188 11.98 -12.65 -4.11
C LYS A 188 12.27 -13.72 -3.07
N GLU A 189 13.20 -14.63 -3.36
CA GLU A 189 13.56 -15.72 -2.47
C GLU A 189 14.05 -15.20 -1.11
N VAL A 190 14.79 -14.09 -1.10
CA VAL A 190 15.27 -13.44 0.11
C VAL A 190 14.17 -12.58 0.72
N ALA A 191 13.43 -11.83 -0.10
CA ALA A 191 12.33 -10.97 0.38
C ALA A 191 11.26 -11.75 1.16
N PHE A 192 11.00 -13.01 0.79
CA PHE A 192 9.95 -13.85 1.39
C PHE A 192 10.43 -14.78 2.50
N MET A 193 11.70 -14.73 2.89
CA MET A 193 12.19 -15.50 4.03
C MET A 193 11.40 -15.16 5.29
N SER A 194 11.04 -16.20 6.06
CA SER A 194 10.23 -16.06 7.27
C SER A 194 11.06 -15.78 8.53
N SER A 195 12.30 -16.31 8.61
CA SER A 195 13.22 -16.02 9.71
C SER A 195 13.86 -14.66 9.50
N TRP A 196 13.58 -13.71 10.40
CA TRP A 196 14.12 -12.35 10.30
C TRP A 196 15.65 -12.34 10.47
N GLU A 197 16.17 -13.12 11.39
CA GLU A 197 17.60 -13.19 11.67
C GLU A 197 18.39 -13.70 10.45
N GLU A 198 17.93 -14.78 9.83
CA GLU A 198 18.54 -15.30 8.61
C GLU A 198 18.37 -14.35 7.43
N LYS A 199 17.20 -13.75 7.32
CA LYS A 199 16.86 -12.82 6.24
C LYS A 199 17.75 -11.59 6.24
N ILE A 200 17.98 -10.97 7.40
CA ILE A 200 18.78 -9.74 7.50
C ILE A 200 20.24 -10.00 7.11
N ASP A 201 20.80 -11.15 7.50
CA ASP A 201 22.15 -11.55 7.13
C ASP A 201 22.31 -11.82 5.63
N VAL A 202 21.31 -12.45 5.01
CA VAL A 202 21.32 -12.71 3.57
C VAL A 202 21.11 -11.41 2.81
N MET A 203 20.20 -10.54 3.26
CA MET A 203 19.98 -9.22 2.71
C MET A 203 21.25 -8.37 2.77
N ALA A 204 21.92 -8.31 3.90
CA ALA A 204 23.15 -7.53 4.04
C ALA A 204 24.21 -7.91 3.01
N ARG A 205 24.38 -9.21 2.77
CA ARG A 205 25.34 -9.70 1.75
C ARG A 205 24.91 -9.38 0.32
N GLU A 206 23.62 -9.51 -0.01
CA GLU A 206 23.10 -9.24 -1.34
C GLU A 206 23.12 -7.73 -1.65
N LEU A 207 22.78 -6.90 -0.65
CA LEU A 207 22.61 -5.47 -0.82
C LEU A 207 23.92 -4.67 -0.82
N TYR A 208 25.02 -5.23 -0.31
CA TYR A 208 26.29 -4.53 -0.24
C TYR A 208 26.83 -4.10 -1.61
N ASP A 209 26.67 -4.96 -2.62
CA ASP A 209 27.15 -4.72 -3.98
C ASP A 209 26.08 -4.08 -4.89
N GLU A 210 24.87 -3.77 -4.36
CA GLU A 210 23.80 -3.19 -5.14
C GLU A 210 23.80 -1.66 -5.07
N ASP A 211 23.48 -1.01 -6.20
CA ASP A 211 23.25 0.43 -6.25
C ASP A 211 21.82 0.74 -5.80
N VAL A 212 21.62 0.92 -4.48
CA VAL A 212 20.32 1.24 -3.90
C VAL A 212 20.08 2.74 -3.96
N THR A 213 19.00 3.13 -4.66
CA THR A 213 18.60 4.53 -4.85
C THR A 213 17.39 4.92 -4.00
N SER A 214 16.61 3.96 -3.54
CA SER A 214 15.44 4.21 -2.71
C SER A 214 15.14 3.10 -1.73
N PHE A 215 14.41 3.45 -0.68
CA PHE A 215 13.76 2.51 0.24
C PHE A 215 12.24 2.59 0.10
N ALA A 216 11.56 1.46 0.31
CA ALA A 216 10.12 1.40 0.52
C ALA A 216 9.80 0.44 1.68
N GLY A 217 9.09 0.95 2.69
CA GLY A 217 8.70 0.10 3.82
C GLY A 217 8.54 0.81 5.15
N VAL A 218 8.54 0.01 6.22
CA VAL A 218 8.36 0.50 7.59
C VAL A 218 9.69 1.00 8.14
N PRO A 219 9.74 2.19 8.77
CA PRO A 219 10.98 2.79 9.29
C PRO A 219 11.76 1.89 10.24
N THR A 220 11.08 1.16 11.13
CA THR A 220 11.71 0.26 12.12
C THR A 220 12.62 -0.78 11.48
N TRP A 221 12.12 -1.49 10.47
CA TRP A 221 12.88 -2.54 9.80
C TRP A 221 14.01 -1.99 8.94
N THR A 222 13.76 -0.83 8.31
CA THR A 222 14.76 -0.16 7.47
C THR A 222 15.96 0.30 8.29
N ILE A 223 15.73 0.94 9.46
CA ILE A 223 16.84 1.41 10.31
C ILE A 223 17.64 0.24 10.90
N VAL A 224 16.97 -0.87 11.27
CA VAL A 224 17.65 -2.08 11.76
C VAL A 224 18.55 -2.68 10.68
N LEU A 225 18.08 -2.76 9.44
CA LEU A 225 18.89 -3.24 8.31
C LEU A 225 20.08 -2.32 8.03
N ILE A 226 19.90 -1.00 8.07
CA ILE A 226 20.99 -0.03 7.89
C ILE A 226 22.07 -0.26 8.95
N HIS A 227 21.71 -0.31 10.23
CA HIS A 227 22.68 -0.57 11.31
C HIS A 227 23.39 -1.91 11.12
N HIS A 228 22.67 -2.96 10.76
CA HIS A 228 23.26 -4.28 10.52
C HIS A 228 24.28 -4.26 9.37
N LEU A 229 24.01 -3.51 8.30
CA LEU A 229 24.96 -3.31 7.19
C LEU A 229 26.21 -2.55 7.65
N LEU A 230 26.04 -1.43 8.35
CA LEU A 230 27.15 -0.62 8.85
C LEU A 230 28.07 -1.41 9.78
N ASP A 231 27.49 -2.20 10.69
CA ASP A 231 28.22 -3.05 11.63
C ASP A 231 28.93 -4.20 10.91
N THR A 232 28.24 -4.88 9.98
CA THR A 232 28.77 -6.04 9.26
C THR A 232 30.00 -5.68 8.40
N TYR A 233 29.96 -4.50 7.78
CA TYR A 233 31.02 -4.05 6.88
C TYR A 233 31.99 -3.05 7.50
N GLY A 234 31.87 -2.79 8.80
CA GLY A 234 32.79 -1.96 9.54
C GLY A 234 32.86 -0.51 9.05
N ILE A 235 31.71 0.09 8.72
CA ILE A 235 31.62 1.49 8.27
C ILE A 235 31.77 2.41 9.47
N GLU A 236 33.01 2.86 9.74
CA GLU A 236 33.35 3.63 10.94
C GLU A 236 32.61 4.97 11.05
N ASP A 237 32.38 5.64 9.91
CA ASP A 237 31.66 6.93 9.87
C ASP A 237 30.15 6.77 10.16
N GLY A 238 29.64 5.55 10.19
CA GLY A 238 28.22 5.26 10.44
C GLY A 238 27.29 5.77 9.36
N ASP A 239 27.78 6.08 8.15
CA ASP A 239 27.00 6.61 7.04
C ASP A 239 26.76 5.56 5.97
N ILE A 240 25.49 5.22 5.72
CA ILE A 240 25.10 4.22 4.72
C ILE A 240 25.46 4.64 3.28
N ARG A 241 25.73 5.92 3.03
CA ARG A 241 26.17 6.39 1.72
C ARG A 241 27.57 5.87 1.33
N ALA A 242 28.34 5.37 2.28
CA ALA A 242 29.56 4.64 1.96
C ALA A 242 29.29 3.37 1.15
N ILE A 243 28.09 2.76 1.35
CA ILE A 243 27.62 1.59 0.60
C ILE A 243 26.72 2.03 -0.56
N TRP A 244 25.77 2.95 -0.32
CA TRP A 244 24.77 3.41 -1.30
C TRP A 244 24.89 4.91 -1.57
N PRO A 245 25.88 5.34 -2.37
CA PRO A 245 26.15 6.78 -2.59
C PRO A 245 25.02 7.51 -3.32
N ASN A 246 24.20 6.77 -4.09
CA ASN A 246 23.11 7.30 -4.91
C ASN A 246 21.75 7.25 -4.22
N LEU A 247 21.69 6.94 -2.92
CA LEU A 247 20.46 6.88 -2.17
C LEU A 247 19.75 8.25 -2.15
N GLU A 248 18.48 8.28 -2.54
CA GLU A 248 17.75 9.51 -2.86
C GLU A 248 16.50 9.71 -2.03
N VAL A 249 15.68 8.64 -1.84
CA VAL A 249 14.37 8.77 -1.20
C VAL A 249 13.98 7.55 -0.38
N PHE A 250 13.23 7.80 0.70
CA PHE A 250 12.54 6.78 1.47
C PHE A 250 11.03 6.99 1.39
N PHE A 251 10.33 6.06 0.76
CA PHE A 251 8.87 5.93 0.79
C PHE A 251 8.49 5.15 2.04
N HIS A 252 8.04 5.82 3.08
CA HIS A 252 7.80 5.21 4.38
C HIS A 252 6.32 5.24 4.76
N GLY A 253 5.88 4.24 5.51
CA GLY A 253 4.51 4.15 6.00
C GLY A 253 4.35 3.11 7.09
N GLY A 254 3.10 2.83 7.47
CA GLY A 254 2.73 1.87 8.49
C GLY A 254 2.85 2.37 9.93
N VAL A 255 3.73 3.35 10.18
CA VAL A 255 3.90 4.04 11.47
C VAL A 255 4.31 5.49 11.23
N SER A 256 4.07 6.38 12.22
CA SER A 256 4.58 7.75 12.16
C SER A 256 6.10 7.77 12.01
N PHE A 257 6.60 8.54 11.06
CA PHE A 257 8.05 8.66 10.78
C PHE A 257 8.78 9.58 11.78
N GLU A 258 8.09 10.52 12.36
CA GLU A 258 8.70 11.58 13.20
C GLU A 258 9.64 11.04 14.31
N PRO A 259 9.30 9.95 15.05
CA PRO A 259 10.19 9.38 16.04
C PRO A 259 11.48 8.78 15.48
N TYR A 260 11.50 8.45 14.20
CA TYR A 260 12.64 7.81 13.54
C TYR A 260 13.54 8.79 12.80
N ARG A 261 13.05 9.97 12.44
CA ARG A 261 13.78 10.97 11.63
C ARG A 261 15.19 11.20 12.10
N THR A 262 15.38 11.50 13.39
CA THR A 262 16.73 11.75 13.95
C THR A 262 17.68 10.55 13.82
N GLN A 263 17.14 9.33 13.83
CA GLN A 263 17.96 8.12 13.66
C GLN A 263 18.43 8.01 12.20
N PHE A 264 17.53 8.25 11.23
CA PHE A 264 17.89 8.26 9.82
C PHE A 264 18.86 9.38 9.48
N ASP A 265 18.67 10.59 10.03
CA ASP A 265 19.57 11.74 9.81
C ASP A 265 20.99 11.48 10.34
N ARG A 266 21.18 10.56 11.29
CA ARG A 266 22.50 10.16 11.80
C ARG A 266 23.24 9.17 10.91
N VAL A 267 22.50 8.35 10.15
CA VAL A 267 23.07 7.27 9.35
C VAL A 267 22.99 7.52 7.84
N ILE A 268 22.41 8.66 7.43
CA ILE A 268 22.32 9.07 6.02
C ILE A 268 22.75 10.55 5.94
N SER A 269 23.94 10.81 5.46
CA SER A 269 24.41 12.17 5.25
C SER A 269 23.81 12.83 4.00
N GLY A 270 23.88 14.15 3.95
CA GLY A 270 23.50 14.94 2.78
C GLY A 270 21.98 14.99 2.55
N LYS A 271 21.58 15.19 1.29
CA LYS A 271 20.15 15.35 0.93
C LYS A 271 19.47 13.99 0.86
N MET A 272 18.40 13.83 1.61
CA MET A 272 17.50 12.67 1.57
C MET A 272 16.06 13.15 1.53
N SER A 273 15.24 12.60 0.63
CA SER A 273 13.81 12.85 0.59
C SER A 273 13.09 11.79 1.42
N TYR A 274 12.06 12.21 2.15
CA TYR A 274 11.17 11.33 2.90
C TYR A 274 9.75 11.59 2.43
N MET A 275 9.06 10.54 1.99
CA MET A 275 7.70 10.65 1.46
C MET A 275 6.80 9.68 2.21
N ASP A 276 5.82 10.22 2.90
CA ASP A 276 4.86 9.44 3.68
C ASP A 276 3.82 8.78 2.78
N ILE A 277 3.52 7.51 3.08
CA ILE A 277 2.53 6.72 2.36
C ILE A 277 1.57 6.03 3.32
N TYR A 278 0.29 6.01 2.98
CA TYR A 278 -0.73 5.28 3.71
C TYR A 278 -1.20 4.07 2.89
N ASN A 279 -0.42 2.99 3.01
CA ASN A 279 -0.72 1.69 2.43
C ASN A 279 -1.03 0.69 3.54
N ALA A 280 -2.16 -0.01 3.43
CA ALA A 280 -2.62 -1.02 4.37
C ALA A 280 -3.01 -2.32 3.63
N SER A 281 -3.36 -3.37 4.38
CA SER A 281 -3.84 -4.64 3.82
C SER A 281 -5.13 -4.48 3.03
N GLU A 282 -5.94 -3.51 3.41
CA GLU A 282 -7.25 -3.18 2.86
C GLU A 282 -7.17 -2.34 1.58
N GLY A 283 -6.07 -1.61 1.36
CA GLY A 283 -5.88 -0.75 0.20
C GLY A 283 -4.75 0.26 0.36
N TYR A 284 -4.50 1.00 -0.69
CA TYR A 284 -3.58 2.14 -0.69
C TYR A 284 -4.40 3.42 -0.72
N PHE A 285 -4.41 4.17 0.37
CA PHE A 285 -5.39 5.24 0.58
C PHE A 285 -4.87 6.64 0.29
N ALA A 286 -3.59 6.90 0.59
CA ALA A 286 -3.03 8.23 0.46
C ALA A 286 -1.50 8.21 0.37
N PHE A 287 -0.92 9.30 -0.12
CA PHE A 287 0.51 9.58 -0.02
C PHE A 287 0.75 11.09 0.07
N GLN A 288 1.91 11.46 0.57
CA GLN A 288 2.35 12.86 0.64
C GLN A 288 2.59 13.40 -0.76
N HIS A 289 1.75 14.33 -1.22
CA HIS A 289 1.82 14.88 -2.58
C HIS A 289 2.68 16.16 -2.67
N ASP A 290 2.99 16.78 -1.53
CA ASP A 290 3.86 17.93 -1.40
C ASP A 290 4.87 17.65 -0.29
N LEU A 291 6.13 17.43 -0.65
CA LEU A 291 7.19 17.06 0.31
C LEU A 291 7.52 18.17 1.33
N THR A 292 6.99 19.38 1.14
CA THR A 292 7.13 20.49 2.09
C THR A 292 6.02 20.51 3.15
N LYS A 293 4.95 19.72 2.97
CA LYS A 293 3.81 19.62 3.86
C LYS A 293 3.74 18.25 4.51
N ARG A 294 2.94 18.13 5.57
CA ARG A 294 2.72 16.87 6.30
C ARG A 294 1.39 16.20 5.99
N ASP A 295 0.58 16.83 5.15
CA ASP A 295 -0.70 16.28 4.71
C ASP A 295 -0.53 15.23 3.62
N LEU A 296 -1.48 14.32 3.54
CA LEU A 296 -1.52 13.27 2.54
C LEU A 296 -2.67 13.55 1.56
N LEU A 297 -2.41 13.32 0.28
CA LEU A 297 -3.45 13.34 -0.76
C LEU A 297 -4.24 12.04 -0.70
N LEU A 298 -5.54 12.14 -0.43
CA LEU A 298 -6.46 11.01 -0.49
C LEU A 298 -6.67 10.57 -1.94
N LEU A 299 -6.53 9.27 -2.21
CA LEU A 299 -6.59 8.70 -3.56
C LEU A 299 -8.02 8.34 -3.93
N LEU A 300 -8.67 9.15 -4.74
CA LEU A 300 -10.11 9.07 -4.97
C LEU A 300 -10.53 8.17 -6.13
N ASP A 301 -9.63 7.81 -7.04
CA ASP A 301 -9.90 6.99 -8.23
C ASP A 301 -9.25 5.60 -8.17
N HIS A 302 -8.90 5.12 -6.97
CA HIS A 302 -8.16 3.88 -6.73
C HIS A 302 -9.04 2.71 -6.25
N GLY A 303 -10.27 2.62 -6.75
CA GLY A 303 -11.17 1.50 -6.45
C GLY A 303 -11.73 1.50 -5.02
N VAL A 304 -11.58 2.58 -4.26
CA VAL A 304 -12.11 2.75 -2.91
C VAL A 304 -13.17 3.85 -2.92
N PHE A 305 -14.37 3.53 -2.43
CA PHE A 305 -15.39 4.51 -2.13
C PHE A 305 -15.32 4.88 -0.66
N TYR A 306 -15.22 6.17 -0.38
CA TYR A 306 -15.00 6.67 0.98
C TYR A 306 -16.29 7.12 1.64
N GLU A 307 -16.55 6.59 2.82
CA GLU A 307 -17.53 7.06 3.77
C GLU A 307 -16.84 7.40 5.09
N PHE A 308 -17.27 8.47 5.74
CA PHE A 308 -16.61 9.06 6.90
C PHE A 308 -17.56 9.05 8.08
N VAL A 309 -17.11 8.51 9.21
CA VAL A 309 -17.87 8.49 10.48
C VAL A 309 -17.17 9.42 11.46
N PRO A 310 -17.85 10.43 12.06
CA PRO A 310 -17.24 11.24 13.10
C PRO A 310 -16.73 10.36 14.24
N LEU A 311 -15.48 10.59 14.69
CA LEU A 311 -14.86 9.73 15.72
C LEU A 311 -15.63 9.68 17.03
N ASP A 312 -16.30 10.77 17.41
CA ASP A 312 -17.11 10.85 18.61
C ASP A 312 -18.47 10.11 18.51
N ARG A 313 -18.80 9.63 17.30
CA ARG A 313 -20.04 8.90 17.02
C ARG A 313 -19.80 7.46 16.53
N LEU A 314 -18.55 7.03 16.49
CA LEU A 314 -18.17 5.72 15.95
C LEU A 314 -18.78 4.55 16.77
N ASP A 315 -18.95 4.73 18.06
CA ASP A 315 -19.50 3.72 18.99
C ASP A 315 -21.04 3.70 19.05
N GLU A 316 -21.74 4.49 18.23
CA GLU A 316 -23.20 4.42 18.13
C GLU A 316 -23.64 3.10 17.47
N ASP A 317 -24.80 2.57 17.86
CA ASP A 317 -25.36 1.34 17.23
C ASP A 317 -25.56 1.49 15.71
N HIS A 318 -25.84 2.72 15.24
CA HIS A 318 -25.98 3.08 13.83
C HIS A 318 -25.26 4.41 13.58
N PRO A 319 -23.93 4.39 13.48
CA PRO A 319 -23.18 5.61 13.27
C PRO A 319 -23.50 6.22 11.89
N PRO A 320 -23.58 7.55 11.79
CA PRO A 320 -23.85 8.20 10.51
C PRO A 320 -22.62 8.09 9.61
N ALA A 321 -22.82 7.72 8.35
CA ALA A 321 -21.79 7.74 7.33
C ALA A 321 -21.98 8.93 6.40
N PHE A 322 -20.94 9.73 6.24
CA PHE A 322 -20.91 10.91 5.39
C PHE A 322 -20.05 10.67 4.16
N THR A 323 -20.48 11.18 3.03
CA THR A 323 -19.65 11.19 1.81
C THR A 323 -18.72 12.41 1.78
N LEU A 324 -17.79 12.43 0.87
CA LEU A 324 -16.77 13.47 0.75
C LEU A 324 -17.34 14.91 0.63
N ASP A 325 -18.55 15.06 0.08
CA ASP A 325 -19.25 16.35 -0.03
C ASP A 325 -19.98 16.78 1.25
N GLN A 326 -20.04 15.93 2.27
CA GLN A 326 -20.75 16.15 3.52
C GLN A 326 -19.83 16.35 4.71
N ILE A 327 -18.52 16.08 4.55
CA ILE A 327 -17.55 16.24 5.63
C ILE A 327 -17.21 17.72 5.87
N GLU A 328 -16.89 18.05 7.12
CA GLU A 328 -16.54 19.39 7.56
C GLU A 328 -15.05 19.46 7.94
N LEU A 329 -14.39 20.55 7.54
CA LEU A 329 -12.99 20.79 7.90
C LEU A 329 -12.84 20.98 9.42
N GLY A 330 -11.84 20.34 9.99
CA GLY A 330 -11.54 20.41 11.42
C GLY A 330 -12.31 19.39 12.28
N VAL A 331 -13.16 18.58 11.70
CA VAL A 331 -13.77 17.41 12.36
C VAL A 331 -12.89 16.18 12.13
N ASN A 332 -12.73 15.35 13.15
CA ASN A 332 -12.01 14.08 13.04
C ASN A 332 -12.99 12.97 12.65
N TYR A 333 -12.66 12.25 11.58
CA TYR A 333 -13.43 11.13 11.07
C TYR A 333 -12.63 9.82 11.11
N ALA A 334 -13.34 8.70 11.22
CA ALA A 334 -12.84 7.37 10.93
C ALA A 334 -13.19 7.00 9.48
#